data_b5120503a70163e4ba7180f4e8df16cc
#
_entry.id   b5120503a70163e4ba7180f4e8df16cc
#
_cell.length_a   1.000
_cell.length_b   1.000
_cell.length_c   1.000
_cell.angle_alpha   90.00
_cell.angle_beta   90.00
_cell.angle_gamma   90.00
#
_symmetry.space_group_name_H-M   'P 1'
#
loop_
_entity.id
_entity.type
_entity.pdbx_description
1 polymer ?
#
loop_
_entity_poly.entity_id
_entity_poly.type
_entity_poly.pdbx_seq_one_letter_code
_entity_poly.pdbx_strand_id
1 'polypeptide(L)'
;MKIPIVNEQDEIIKIVDMNDRQKSDICRVSALWITNEKDEVLLARRSLSKKRSPGCWGSAVAGTLEEGETYESNVIKEAGEEIGLYNLKPKLEHKVRSSTTHEYFCQWFSATIDGDYKFKKQDSEVEKIDWFTKDQILNLFKQNPEKFVPNFGRRINYFIKNAD
;
A
#
# COMPACT_ATOMS: atom_id res chain seq x y z
N MET A 1 -4.69 15.24 11.33
CA MET A 1 -3.71 14.97 10.28
C MET A 1 -4.04 15.82 9.07
N LYS A 2 -3.12 16.65 8.63
CA LYS A 2 -3.28 17.48 7.42
C LYS A 2 -2.74 16.77 6.20
N ILE A 3 -3.51 16.80 5.11
CA ILE A 3 -3.19 16.10 3.86
C ILE A 3 -3.24 17.06 2.67
N PRO A 4 -2.34 16.89 1.67
CA PRO A 4 -2.44 17.59 0.42
C PRO A 4 -3.56 17.04 -0.46
N ILE A 5 -4.35 17.94 -1.03
CA ILE A 5 -5.30 17.65 -2.09
C ILE A 5 -4.73 18.16 -3.40
N VAL A 6 -4.86 17.37 -4.44
CA VAL A 6 -4.24 17.64 -5.75
C VAL A 6 -5.29 17.72 -6.87
N ASN A 7 -4.86 18.29 -8.00
CA ASN A 7 -5.63 18.26 -9.25
C ASN A 7 -5.31 16.98 -10.07
N GLU A 8 -5.88 16.84 -11.27
CA GLU A 8 -5.64 15.68 -12.16
C GLU A 8 -4.21 15.63 -12.72
N GLN A 9 -3.40 16.67 -12.55
CA GLN A 9 -1.98 16.70 -12.90
C GLN A 9 -1.07 16.34 -11.71
N ASP A 10 -1.67 15.93 -10.57
CA ASP A 10 -0.97 15.66 -9.32
C ASP A 10 -0.22 16.89 -8.73
N GLU A 11 -0.78 18.09 -8.94
CA GLU A 11 -0.29 19.34 -8.37
C GLU A 11 -1.13 19.70 -7.13
N ILE A 12 -0.46 20.12 -6.04
CA ILE A 12 -1.14 20.49 -4.79
C ILE A 12 -1.96 21.76 -5.00
N ILE A 13 -3.26 21.69 -4.70
CA ILE A 13 -4.19 22.81 -4.81
C ILE A 13 -4.67 23.34 -3.46
N LYS A 14 -4.66 22.50 -2.42
CA LYS A 14 -5.03 22.90 -1.05
C LYS A 14 -4.51 21.88 -0.03
N ILE A 15 -4.46 22.29 1.22
CA ILE A 15 -4.21 21.41 2.38
C ILE A 15 -5.49 21.39 3.22
N VAL A 16 -5.93 20.20 3.63
CA VAL A 16 -7.15 20.03 4.45
C VAL A 16 -6.86 19.12 5.64
N ASP A 17 -7.67 19.17 6.68
CA ASP A 17 -7.68 18.10 7.66
C ASP A 17 -8.30 16.85 7.03
N MET A 18 -7.75 15.67 7.33
CA MET A 18 -8.21 14.38 6.78
C MET A 18 -9.71 14.15 7.04
N ASN A 19 -10.22 14.63 8.18
CA ASN A 19 -11.63 14.48 8.54
C ASN A 19 -12.56 15.41 7.74
N ASP A 20 -12.03 16.52 7.21
CA ASP A 20 -12.78 17.53 6.44
C ASP A 20 -12.74 17.25 4.92
N ARG A 21 -12.04 16.19 4.50
CA ARG A 21 -11.88 15.82 3.11
C ARG A 21 -13.22 15.50 2.46
N GLN A 22 -13.47 16.07 1.27
CA GLN A 22 -14.62 15.79 0.43
C GLN A 22 -14.41 14.50 -0.39
N LYS A 23 -15.49 13.86 -0.84
CA LYS A 23 -15.40 12.65 -1.69
C LYS A 23 -14.66 12.90 -3.01
N SER A 24 -14.80 14.08 -3.57
CA SER A 24 -14.15 14.50 -4.81
C SER A 24 -12.70 14.93 -4.65
N ASP A 25 -12.20 15.07 -3.43
CA ASP A 25 -10.82 15.47 -3.18
C ASP A 25 -9.87 14.33 -3.53
N ILE A 26 -8.91 14.63 -4.41
CA ILE A 26 -7.88 13.68 -4.83
C ILE A 26 -6.73 13.73 -3.83
N CYS A 27 -6.52 12.64 -3.11
CA CYS A 27 -5.41 12.49 -2.16
C CYS A 27 -4.18 11.86 -2.81
N ARG A 28 -3.06 11.93 -2.12
CA ARG A 28 -1.84 11.18 -2.45
C ARG A 28 -1.68 9.99 -1.53
N VAL A 29 -1.32 8.85 -2.10
CA VAL A 29 -1.05 7.59 -1.39
C VAL A 29 0.27 7.04 -1.90
N SER A 30 1.10 6.51 -1.02
CA SER A 30 2.22 5.66 -1.39
C SER A 30 1.97 4.22 -1.01
N ALA A 31 2.54 3.27 -1.75
CA ALA A 31 2.42 1.85 -1.46
C ALA A 31 3.71 1.11 -1.82
N LEU A 32 4.00 0.04 -1.08
CA LEU A 32 5.20 -0.75 -1.23
C LEU A 32 4.88 -2.20 -1.56
N TRP A 33 5.45 -2.71 -2.65
CA TRP A 33 5.46 -4.12 -2.99
C TRP A 33 6.78 -4.74 -2.55
N ILE A 34 6.72 -5.70 -1.65
CA ILE A 34 7.91 -6.34 -1.06
C ILE A 34 8.02 -7.77 -1.53
N THR A 35 9.20 -8.15 -2.00
CA THR A 35 9.57 -9.53 -2.30
C THR A 35 10.78 -9.94 -1.47
N ASN A 36 11.05 -11.25 -1.38
CA ASN A 36 12.26 -11.78 -0.79
C ASN A 36 13.16 -12.46 -1.84
N GLU A 37 14.27 -13.05 -1.39
CA GLU A 37 15.24 -13.75 -2.24
C GLU A 37 14.68 -15.01 -2.91
N LYS A 38 13.51 -15.51 -2.45
CA LYS A 38 12.79 -16.67 -3.03
C LYS A 38 11.66 -16.21 -3.98
N ASP A 39 11.59 -14.90 -4.28
CA ASP A 39 10.52 -14.31 -5.08
C ASP A 39 9.12 -14.48 -4.47
N GLU A 40 9.03 -14.70 -3.15
CA GLU A 40 7.79 -14.65 -2.41
C GLU A 40 7.41 -13.19 -2.12
N VAL A 41 6.12 -12.92 -2.04
CA VAL A 41 5.55 -11.58 -1.83
C VAL A 41 5.07 -11.43 -0.40
N LEU A 42 5.44 -10.33 0.25
CA LEU A 42 4.93 -9.98 1.57
C LEU A 42 3.56 -9.31 1.45
N LEU A 43 2.56 -9.92 2.05
CA LEU A 43 1.24 -9.33 2.18
C LEU A 43 0.94 -9.05 3.65
N ALA A 44 0.16 -8.00 3.89
CA ALA A 44 -0.38 -7.68 5.20
C ALA A 44 -1.90 -7.83 5.21
N ARG A 45 -2.43 -8.43 6.26
CA ARG A 45 -3.87 -8.46 6.53
C ARG A 45 -4.21 -7.28 7.42
N ARG A 46 -5.14 -6.46 6.96
CA ARG A 46 -5.56 -5.25 7.67
C ARG A 46 -6.20 -5.59 9.00
N SER A 47 -5.93 -4.78 10.02
CA SER A 47 -6.57 -4.93 11.33
C SER A 47 -8.10 -4.94 11.22
N LEU A 48 -8.76 -5.78 12.02
CA LEU A 48 -10.21 -5.86 12.09
C LEU A 48 -10.86 -4.57 12.63
N SER A 49 -10.08 -3.71 13.30
CA SER A 49 -10.51 -2.39 13.78
C SER A 49 -10.58 -1.32 12.68
N LYS A 50 -10.04 -1.59 11.49
CA LYS A 50 -10.04 -0.63 10.39
C LYS A 50 -11.45 -0.43 9.80
N LYS A 51 -11.82 0.80 9.55
CA LYS A 51 -13.12 1.15 8.93
C LYS A 51 -13.24 0.66 7.48
N ARG A 52 -12.12 0.55 6.76
CA ARG A 52 -12.08 0.13 5.35
C ARG A 52 -11.40 -1.21 5.21
N SER A 53 -12.05 -2.13 4.51
CA SER A 53 -11.53 -3.47 4.20
C SER A 53 -10.91 -4.17 5.41
N PRO A 54 -11.62 -4.25 6.58
CA PRO A 54 -11.08 -4.95 7.75
C PRO A 54 -10.84 -6.42 7.41
N GLY A 55 -9.71 -6.97 7.87
CA GLY A 55 -9.35 -8.37 7.65
C GLY A 55 -8.97 -8.75 6.21
N CYS A 56 -8.93 -7.79 5.28
CA CYS A 56 -8.53 -8.05 3.90
C CYS A 56 -7.00 -8.02 3.75
N TRP A 57 -6.49 -8.86 2.86
CA TRP A 57 -5.11 -8.88 2.43
C TRP A 57 -4.83 -7.74 1.44
N GLY A 58 -3.68 -7.14 1.57
CA GLY A 58 -3.18 -6.09 0.69
C GLY A 58 -1.66 -6.07 0.63
N SER A 59 -1.10 -5.06 -0.02
CA SER A 59 0.34 -4.79 0.03
C SER A 59 0.79 -4.59 1.48
N ALA A 60 2.05 -4.92 1.76
CA ALA A 60 2.58 -4.87 3.12
C ALA A 60 2.52 -3.47 3.75
N VAL A 61 2.68 -2.43 2.93
CA VAL A 61 2.68 -1.02 3.37
C VAL A 61 1.87 -0.17 2.41
N ALA A 62 1.02 0.70 2.94
CA ALA A 62 0.37 1.76 2.17
C ALA A 62 -0.15 2.87 3.08
N GLY A 63 0.20 4.12 2.79
CA GLY A 63 -0.20 5.27 3.58
C GLY A 63 -0.63 6.48 2.74
N THR A 64 -1.46 7.34 3.35
CA THR A 64 -1.83 8.63 2.78
C THR A 64 -0.76 9.66 3.16
N LEU A 65 -0.28 10.43 2.19
CA LEU A 65 0.72 11.46 2.43
C LEU A 65 0.17 12.57 3.33
N GLU A 66 0.99 12.99 4.29
CA GLU A 66 0.76 14.18 5.09
C GLU A 66 1.35 15.44 4.43
N GLU A 67 0.97 16.60 4.94
CA GLU A 67 1.53 17.88 4.50
C GLU A 67 3.07 17.88 4.62
N GLY A 68 3.74 18.25 3.54
CA GLY A 68 5.20 18.31 3.48
C GLY A 68 5.90 17.01 3.10
N GLU A 69 5.18 15.89 3.01
CA GLU A 69 5.75 14.61 2.59
C GLU A 69 5.85 14.49 1.06
N THR A 70 6.87 13.77 0.62
CA THR A 70 6.96 13.21 -0.73
C THR A 70 6.42 11.79 -0.73
N TYR A 71 6.12 11.22 -1.90
CA TYR A 71 5.73 9.82 -2.00
C TYR A 71 6.79 8.87 -1.40
N GLU A 72 8.07 9.16 -1.64
CA GLU A 72 9.17 8.34 -1.12
C GLU A 72 9.31 8.49 0.40
N SER A 73 9.30 9.71 0.94
CA SER A 73 9.40 9.90 2.39
C SER A 73 8.23 9.25 3.14
N ASN A 74 7.03 9.32 2.58
CA ASN A 74 5.85 8.69 3.17
C ASN A 74 5.99 7.15 3.18
N VAL A 75 6.35 6.50 2.06
CA VAL A 75 6.46 5.03 2.04
C VAL A 75 7.54 4.51 2.99
N ILE A 76 8.64 5.26 3.17
CA ILE A 76 9.70 4.91 4.14
C ILE A 76 9.18 5.04 5.57
N LYS A 77 8.46 6.13 5.89
CA LYS A 77 7.84 6.34 7.20
C LYS A 77 6.85 5.23 7.52
N GLU A 78 5.90 4.97 6.63
CA GLU A 78 4.86 3.96 6.82
C GLU A 78 5.44 2.54 6.97
N ALA A 79 6.51 2.20 6.22
CA ALA A 79 7.19 0.93 6.37
C ALA A 79 7.78 0.75 7.78
N GLY A 80 8.34 1.81 8.36
CA GLY A 80 8.82 1.81 9.74
C GLY A 80 7.69 1.68 10.76
N GLU A 81 6.61 2.42 10.58
CA GLU A 81 5.47 2.47 11.51
C GLU A 81 4.61 1.20 11.45
N GLU A 82 4.20 0.77 10.26
CA GLU A 82 3.26 -0.35 10.11
C GLU A 82 3.89 -1.73 10.35
N ILE A 83 5.13 -1.95 9.87
CA ILE A 83 5.77 -3.27 9.88
C ILE A 83 7.18 -3.30 10.48
N GLY A 84 7.67 -2.18 11.00
CA GLY A 84 9.01 -2.09 11.61
C GLY A 84 10.15 -2.28 10.61
N LEU A 85 9.95 -1.94 9.34
CA LEU A 85 10.97 -2.02 8.31
C LEU A 85 11.70 -0.68 8.19
N TYR A 86 12.92 -0.65 8.71
CA TYR A 86 13.79 0.52 8.71
C TYR A 86 14.91 0.40 7.66
N ASN A 87 15.54 1.54 7.34
CA ASN A 87 16.63 1.63 6.33
C ASN A 87 16.19 1.16 4.92
N LEU A 88 14.92 1.32 4.62
CA LEU A 88 14.35 0.99 3.32
C LEU A 88 14.94 1.88 2.22
N LYS A 89 15.35 1.26 1.12
CA LYS A 89 15.70 1.93 -0.14
C LYS A 89 14.70 1.50 -1.21
N PRO A 90 13.58 2.21 -1.33
CA PRO A 90 12.52 1.78 -2.24
C PRO A 90 12.90 2.09 -3.68
N LYS A 91 12.63 1.16 -4.57
CA LYS A 91 12.73 1.36 -6.01
C LYS A 91 11.41 1.96 -6.51
N LEU A 92 11.50 3.06 -7.28
CA LEU A 92 10.34 3.69 -7.90
C LEU A 92 9.74 2.76 -8.96
N GLU A 93 8.44 2.57 -8.87
CA GLU A 93 7.62 1.83 -9.82
C GLU A 93 6.64 2.78 -10.54
N HIS A 94 5.44 2.35 -10.83
CA HIS A 94 4.44 3.14 -11.54
C HIS A 94 3.57 3.98 -10.60
N LYS A 95 2.94 5.02 -11.16
CA LYS A 95 1.91 5.82 -10.51
C LYS A 95 0.57 5.56 -11.17
N VAL A 96 -0.47 5.39 -10.37
CA VAL A 96 -1.84 5.18 -10.86
C VAL A 96 -2.79 6.21 -10.29
N ARG A 97 -3.73 6.66 -11.12
CA ARG A 97 -4.93 7.39 -10.70
C ARG A 97 -6.01 6.38 -10.38
N SER A 98 -6.58 6.44 -9.19
CA SER A 98 -7.59 5.48 -8.72
C SER A 98 -8.81 6.19 -8.16
N SER A 99 -9.97 5.59 -8.44
CA SER A 99 -11.26 5.95 -7.91
C SER A 99 -11.90 4.70 -7.32
N THR A 100 -12.11 4.68 -6.03
CA THR A 100 -12.80 3.58 -5.32
C THR A 100 -13.88 4.16 -4.42
N THR A 101 -13.72 4.08 -3.11
CA THR A 101 -14.54 4.82 -2.14
C THR A 101 -14.11 6.29 -2.02
N HIS A 102 -12.98 6.64 -2.60
CA HIS A 102 -12.40 7.99 -2.66
C HIS A 102 -11.45 8.09 -3.84
N GLU A 103 -11.08 9.32 -4.17
CA GLU A 103 -10.21 9.69 -5.27
C GLU A 103 -8.75 9.79 -4.78
N TYR A 104 -7.79 9.20 -5.52
CA TYR A 104 -6.39 9.31 -5.14
C TYR A 104 -5.42 9.00 -6.28
N PHE A 105 -4.21 9.57 -6.20
CA PHE A 105 -3.03 9.04 -6.87
C PHE A 105 -2.30 8.08 -5.93
N CYS A 106 -1.86 6.94 -6.45
CA CYS A 106 -1.00 6.02 -5.73
C CYS A 106 0.33 5.85 -6.45
N GLN A 107 1.42 6.27 -5.80
CA GLN A 107 2.77 5.97 -6.26
C GLN A 107 3.21 4.64 -5.64
N TRP A 108 3.51 3.68 -6.49
CA TRP A 108 4.04 2.39 -6.10
C TRP A 108 5.55 2.41 -6.06
N PHE A 109 6.07 1.70 -5.08
CA PHE A 109 7.47 1.36 -4.91
C PHE A 109 7.62 -0.14 -4.74
N SER A 110 8.82 -0.66 -4.98
CA SER A 110 9.17 -2.05 -4.68
C SER A 110 10.46 -2.13 -3.86
N ALA A 111 10.62 -3.24 -3.15
CA ALA A 111 11.85 -3.57 -2.44
C ALA A 111 12.00 -5.08 -2.33
N THR A 112 13.26 -5.55 -2.30
CA THR A 112 13.59 -6.93 -1.94
C THR A 112 14.18 -6.94 -0.55
N ILE A 113 13.60 -7.72 0.35
CA ILE A 113 13.96 -7.82 1.76
C ILE A 113 14.28 -9.28 2.07
N ASP A 114 15.23 -9.50 2.97
CA ASP A 114 15.55 -10.84 3.46
C ASP A 114 14.30 -11.53 4.01
N GLY A 115 14.02 -12.77 3.57
CA GLY A 115 12.86 -13.54 4.00
C GLY A 115 12.85 -13.84 5.50
N ASP A 116 14.02 -13.80 6.16
CA ASP A 116 14.18 -13.98 7.60
C ASP A 116 14.08 -12.66 8.40
N TYR A 117 13.82 -11.52 7.73
CA TYR A 117 13.65 -10.23 8.42
C TYR A 117 12.54 -10.32 9.48
N LYS A 118 12.82 -9.81 10.67
CA LYS A 118 11.88 -9.84 11.80
C LYS A 118 11.02 -8.57 11.80
N PHE A 119 9.89 -8.66 11.13
CA PHE A 119 8.91 -7.58 11.11
C PHE A 119 8.28 -7.37 12.49
N LYS A 120 8.03 -6.11 12.83
CA LYS A 120 7.28 -5.70 14.02
C LYS A 120 6.04 -4.94 13.58
N LYS A 121 4.93 -5.65 13.48
CA LYS A 121 3.66 -5.04 13.04
C LYS A 121 3.06 -4.11 14.08
N GLN A 122 2.39 -3.07 13.62
CA GLN A 122 1.54 -2.21 14.43
C GLN A 122 0.12 -2.79 14.47
N ASP A 123 -0.31 -3.28 15.64
CA ASP A 123 -1.57 -4.04 15.77
C ASP A 123 -2.83 -3.25 15.40
N SER A 124 -2.83 -1.93 15.55
CA SER A 124 -3.92 -1.06 15.11
C SER A 124 -4.06 -0.98 13.58
N GLU A 125 -3.00 -1.24 12.84
CA GLU A 125 -2.95 -1.17 11.37
C GLU A 125 -2.99 -2.57 10.74
N VAL A 126 -2.19 -3.50 11.27
CA VAL A 126 -1.90 -4.80 10.68
C VAL A 126 -2.22 -5.93 11.67
N GLU A 127 -3.11 -6.83 11.27
CA GLU A 127 -3.42 -8.04 12.05
C GLU A 127 -2.36 -9.12 11.84
N LYS A 128 -1.97 -9.35 10.61
CA LYS A 128 -1.04 -10.41 10.21
C LYS A 128 -0.17 -9.99 9.02
N ILE A 129 1.06 -10.47 9.02
CA ILE A 129 2.02 -10.34 7.90
C ILE A 129 2.45 -11.75 7.53
N ASP A 130 2.44 -12.08 6.25
CA ASP A 130 2.88 -13.38 5.75
C ASP A 130 3.55 -13.29 4.38
N TRP A 131 4.47 -14.20 4.11
CA TRP A 131 5.04 -14.43 2.79
C TRP A 131 4.17 -15.40 2.00
N PHE A 132 3.96 -15.08 0.72
CA PHE A 132 3.19 -15.91 -0.21
C PHE A 132 3.97 -16.11 -1.50
N THR A 133 3.95 -17.31 -2.04
CA THR A 133 4.38 -17.49 -3.43
C THR A 133 3.38 -16.80 -4.37
N LYS A 134 3.85 -16.42 -5.56
CA LYS A 134 2.97 -15.84 -6.59
C LYS A 134 1.79 -16.74 -6.92
N ASP A 135 2.01 -18.06 -7.00
CA ASP A 135 0.94 -19.04 -7.25
C ASP A 135 -0.07 -19.10 -6.12
N GLN A 136 0.37 -19.03 -4.86
CA GLN A 136 -0.55 -18.94 -3.71
C GLN A 136 -1.43 -17.69 -3.80
N ILE A 137 -0.87 -16.54 -4.15
CA ILE A 137 -1.65 -15.31 -4.34
C ILE A 137 -2.68 -15.44 -5.45
N LEU A 138 -2.26 -15.97 -6.61
CA LEU A 138 -3.16 -16.17 -7.77
C LEU A 138 -4.32 -17.10 -7.43
N ASN A 139 -4.03 -18.22 -6.76
CA ASN A 139 -5.05 -19.20 -6.36
C ASN A 139 -6.01 -18.64 -5.30
N LEU A 140 -5.49 -17.98 -4.26
CA LEU A 140 -6.31 -17.35 -3.21
C LEU A 140 -7.20 -16.25 -3.79
N PHE A 141 -6.66 -15.40 -4.66
CA PHE A 141 -7.43 -14.32 -5.29
C PHE A 141 -8.53 -14.87 -6.22
N LYS A 142 -8.24 -15.91 -6.97
CA LYS A 142 -9.23 -16.58 -7.82
C LYS A 142 -10.39 -17.18 -7.03
N GLN A 143 -10.09 -17.79 -5.87
CA GLN A 143 -11.08 -18.47 -5.04
C GLN A 143 -11.86 -17.51 -4.14
N ASN A 144 -11.21 -16.47 -3.62
CA ASN A 144 -11.76 -15.59 -2.61
C ASN A 144 -11.33 -14.12 -2.86
N PRO A 145 -11.73 -13.49 -3.98
CA PRO A 145 -11.31 -12.12 -4.30
C PRO A 145 -11.76 -11.10 -3.23
N GLU A 146 -12.85 -11.39 -2.51
CA GLU A 146 -13.38 -10.56 -1.43
C GLU A 146 -12.47 -10.50 -0.19
N LYS A 147 -11.53 -11.43 -0.06
CA LYS A 147 -10.52 -11.42 1.02
C LYS A 147 -9.37 -10.44 0.76
N PHE A 148 -9.39 -9.75 -0.36
CA PHE A 148 -8.36 -8.78 -0.74
C PHE A 148 -8.94 -7.37 -0.81
N VAL A 149 -8.06 -6.38 -0.61
CA VAL A 149 -8.45 -4.97 -0.74
C VAL A 149 -8.93 -4.66 -2.17
N PRO A 150 -9.81 -3.65 -2.35
CA PRO A 150 -10.26 -3.24 -3.68
C PRO A 150 -9.09 -2.99 -4.65
N ASN A 151 -9.29 -3.34 -5.91
CA ASN A 151 -8.29 -3.20 -6.98
C ASN A 151 -7.02 -4.07 -6.83
N PHE A 152 -6.99 -5.06 -5.92
CA PHE A 152 -5.82 -5.92 -5.76
C PHE A 152 -5.46 -6.68 -7.05
N GLY A 153 -6.44 -7.01 -7.88
CA GLY A 153 -6.20 -7.62 -9.19
C GLY A 153 -5.31 -6.79 -10.13
N ARG A 154 -5.35 -5.46 -10.04
CA ARG A 154 -4.43 -4.58 -10.80
C ARG A 154 -2.97 -4.78 -10.36
N ARG A 155 -2.74 -5.01 -9.06
CA ARG A 155 -1.42 -5.28 -8.50
C ARG A 155 -0.88 -6.63 -8.96
N ILE A 156 -1.76 -7.64 -8.97
CA ILE A 156 -1.44 -8.96 -9.55
C ILE A 156 -0.99 -8.81 -11.01
N ASN A 157 -1.74 -8.07 -11.81
CA ASN A 157 -1.40 -7.89 -13.22
C ASN A 157 -0.06 -7.19 -13.40
N TYR A 158 0.23 -6.14 -12.63
CA TYR A 158 1.48 -5.40 -12.74
C TYR A 158 2.69 -6.16 -12.19
N PHE A 159 2.61 -6.62 -10.93
CA PHE A 159 3.77 -7.15 -10.22
C PHE A 159 3.98 -8.67 -10.38
N ILE A 160 2.94 -9.41 -10.76
CA ILE A 160 3.03 -10.87 -10.86
C ILE A 160 2.99 -11.32 -12.31
N LYS A 161 2.01 -10.88 -13.10
CA LYS A 161 1.82 -11.37 -14.48
C LYS A 161 2.71 -10.67 -15.51
N ASN A 162 3.05 -9.39 -15.29
CA ASN A 162 3.89 -8.61 -16.20
C ASN A 162 5.33 -8.43 -15.72
N ALA A 163 5.75 -9.19 -14.70
CA ALA A 163 7.08 -9.10 -14.11
C ALA A 163 8.17 -9.88 -14.88
N ASP A 164 7.86 -10.41 -16.07
CA ASP A 164 8.79 -11.14 -16.94
C ASP A 164 9.51 -10.21 -17.93
#